data_af54699bccab82c2d77237027cf32a5c
#
_entry.id   af54699bccab82c2d77237027cf32a5c
#
_cell.length_a   1.000
_cell.length_b   1.000
_cell.length_c   1.000
_cell.angle_alpha   90.00
_cell.angle_beta   90.00
_cell.angle_gamma   90.00
#
_symmetry.space_group_name_H-M   'P 1'
#
loop_
_entity.id
_entity.type
_entity.pdbx_description
1 polymer ?
#
loop_
_entity_poly.entity_id
_entity_poly.type
_entity_poly.pdbx_seq_one_letter_code
_entity_poly.pdbx_strand_id
1 'polypeptide(L)'
;MNGEKLTPITNKPSLWALSPLLVFLCLYLVTSIIVNDFYKVPITIAFMVSSVYAVCITKGLSLNERMLQYSIGAANKNIMLMIWIFILAGAFAQSAKDIGAINATVNLTLLLLPDNLLLAGIFLAACFISLSIGTSVGTIVALVPVAAGIAEKTDMNLAFMTGIVVGGAFFGDNLSFISDTTIAATRTQGCAMRDKFRVNFMIALPAALMVFGYYIFRGMDVMTTHDIQSVEWIKILPYLVVLGTAIAGMNVALVLILGIATTGVIGLFTGSIGLFDWLGSMGTGITGMGELIIITLMAGGMLELIRFNGGVDYIIQKLTKHVNSKRGAELCIAALVSIANFCTANNTIAIITVGPLANDIATRYRVDKRKSASILDTFSCVIQGIIPYGAQMLIAAKLASLSPLSIIEYLYYPVAIGIFALLSIFLRYPRRYS
;
A
#
# COMPACT_ATOMS: atom_id res chain seq x y z
N MET A 1 -29.06 -21.41 6.98
CA MET A 1 -27.98 -21.12 7.94
C MET A 1 -28.31 -19.77 8.54
N ASN A 2 -28.83 -19.78 9.77
CA ASN A 2 -29.24 -18.57 10.49
C ASN A 2 -27.99 -17.77 10.83
N GLY A 3 -27.96 -16.53 10.39
CA GLY A 3 -26.88 -15.58 10.73
C GLY A 3 -26.92 -15.24 12.21
N GLU A 4 -26.26 -16.03 13.05
CA GLU A 4 -25.94 -15.61 14.41
C GLU A 4 -24.99 -14.41 14.33
N LYS A 5 -25.58 -13.24 14.51
CA LYS A 5 -24.82 -12.04 14.86
C LYS A 5 -24.22 -12.30 16.25
N LEU A 6 -22.95 -12.70 16.29
CA LEU A 6 -22.20 -12.66 17.54
C LEU A 6 -22.30 -11.24 18.10
N THR A 7 -22.92 -11.12 19.26
CA THR A 7 -22.95 -9.85 20.01
C THR A 7 -21.52 -9.37 20.22
N PRO A 8 -21.22 -8.09 20.07
CA PRO A 8 -19.89 -7.57 20.32
C PRO A 8 -19.59 -7.67 21.83
N ILE A 9 -19.04 -8.80 22.26
CA ILE A 9 -18.40 -8.91 23.57
C ILE A 9 -17.10 -8.13 23.42
N THR A 10 -17.11 -6.85 23.71
CA THR A 10 -15.89 -6.05 23.82
C THR A 10 -15.19 -6.47 25.10
N ASN A 11 -14.11 -7.21 24.95
CA ASN A 11 -13.23 -7.54 26.08
C ASN A 11 -12.62 -6.23 26.62
N LYS A 12 -12.35 -6.19 27.92
CA LYS A 12 -11.71 -5.02 28.56
C LYS A 12 -10.41 -4.68 27.82
N PRO A 13 -10.12 -3.39 27.57
CA PRO A 13 -8.90 -2.93 26.95
C PRO A 13 -7.66 -3.56 27.58
N SER A 14 -6.81 -4.20 26.77
CA SER A 14 -5.67 -4.97 27.28
C SER A 14 -4.42 -4.79 26.41
N LEU A 15 -3.29 -4.47 27.04
CA LEU A 15 -1.99 -4.42 26.37
C LEU A 15 -1.60 -5.81 25.82
N TRP A 16 -1.93 -6.87 26.56
CA TRP A 16 -1.62 -8.26 26.18
C TRP A 16 -2.29 -8.68 24.87
N ALA A 17 -3.38 -8.02 24.50
CA ALA A 17 -4.05 -8.27 23.23
C ALA A 17 -3.20 -7.87 22.02
N LEU A 18 -2.16 -7.04 22.18
CA LEU A 18 -1.21 -6.65 21.13
C LEU A 18 -0.02 -7.63 21.02
N SER A 19 0.12 -8.57 21.94
CA SER A 19 1.26 -9.50 21.95
C SER A 19 1.40 -10.37 20.69
N PRO A 20 0.35 -10.77 19.95
CA PRO A 20 0.50 -11.45 18.66
C PRO A 20 1.31 -10.65 17.64
N LEU A 21 1.09 -9.32 17.59
CA LEU A 21 1.86 -8.45 16.69
C LEU A 21 3.34 -8.40 17.13
N LEU A 22 3.59 -8.35 18.43
CA LEU A 22 4.96 -8.41 18.96
C LEU A 22 5.63 -9.74 18.63
N VAL A 23 4.92 -10.87 18.78
CA VAL A 23 5.41 -12.21 18.41
C VAL A 23 5.76 -12.25 16.91
N PHE A 24 4.89 -11.71 16.05
CA PHE A 24 5.17 -11.61 14.62
C PHE A 24 6.46 -10.81 14.34
N LEU A 25 6.57 -9.60 14.91
CA LEU A 25 7.73 -8.74 14.70
C LEU A 25 9.02 -9.38 15.24
N CYS A 26 8.98 -10.00 16.42
CA CYS A 26 10.12 -10.69 16.99
C CYS A 26 10.54 -11.88 16.12
N LEU A 27 9.62 -12.73 15.70
CA LEU A 27 9.94 -13.88 14.86
C LEU A 27 10.49 -13.45 13.50
N TYR A 28 9.90 -12.45 12.88
CA TYR A 28 10.33 -12.04 11.53
C TYR A 28 11.59 -11.17 11.56
N LEU A 29 11.61 -10.09 12.35
CA LEU A 29 12.73 -9.15 12.35
C LEU A 29 13.93 -9.66 13.12
N VAL A 30 13.74 -10.16 14.35
CA VAL A 30 14.87 -10.60 15.20
C VAL A 30 15.57 -11.81 14.59
N THR A 31 14.82 -12.79 14.07
CA THR A 31 15.42 -13.96 13.42
C THR A 31 16.14 -13.57 12.14
N SER A 32 15.57 -12.68 11.33
CA SER A 32 16.18 -12.19 10.09
C SER A 32 17.50 -11.44 10.35
N ILE A 33 17.54 -10.62 11.42
CA ILE A 33 18.75 -9.89 11.82
C ILE A 33 19.82 -10.85 12.35
N ILE A 34 19.46 -11.82 13.21
CA ILE A 34 20.40 -12.80 13.78
C ILE A 34 21.05 -13.63 12.68
N VAL A 35 20.27 -14.03 11.68
CA VAL A 35 20.74 -14.89 10.59
C VAL A 35 21.37 -14.08 9.45
N ASN A 36 21.19 -12.74 9.48
CA ASN A 36 21.57 -11.82 8.40
C ASN A 36 20.99 -12.22 7.03
N ASP A 37 19.79 -12.83 7.05
CA ASP A 37 19.08 -13.30 5.85
C ASP A 37 17.57 -13.22 6.08
N PHE A 38 16.91 -12.30 5.37
CA PHE A 38 15.46 -12.06 5.48
C PHE A 38 14.61 -13.11 4.75
N TYR A 39 15.22 -13.98 3.97
CA TYR A 39 14.53 -15.07 3.27
C TYR A 39 14.55 -16.39 4.05
N LYS A 40 15.40 -16.52 5.07
CA LYS A 40 15.56 -17.78 5.81
C LYS A 40 14.35 -18.12 6.68
N VAL A 41 13.62 -17.13 7.17
CA VAL A 41 12.32 -17.33 7.82
C VAL A 41 11.23 -16.77 6.94
N PRO A 42 10.45 -17.62 6.25
CA PRO A 42 9.34 -17.15 5.45
C PRO A 42 8.35 -16.33 6.29
N ILE A 43 7.96 -15.16 5.78
CA ILE A 43 7.00 -14.29 6.47
C ILE A 43 5.67 -15.00 6.76
N THR A 44 5.28 -15.96 5.93
CA THR A 44 4.11 -16.82 6.13
C THR A 44 4.18 -17.62 7.43
N ILE A 45 5.37 -18.13 7.78
CA ILE A 45 5.58 -18.87 9.03
C ILE A 45 5.46 -17.94 10.24
N ALA A 46 6.02 -16.72 10.17
CA ALA A 46 5.87 -15.74 11.23
C ALA A 46 4.39 -15.37 11.47
N PHE A 47 3.61 -15.18 10.39
CA PHE A 47 2.17 -14.96 10.50
C PHE A 47 1.42 -16.17 11.03
N MET A 48 1.77 -17.39 10.62
CA MET A 48 1.14 -18.62 11.09
C MET A 48 1.33 -18.77 12.60
N VAL A 49 2.57 -18.68 13.09
CA VAL A 49 2.87 -18.82 14.53
C VAL A 49 2.16 -17.74 15.34
N SER A 50 2.18 -16.49 14.87
CA SER A 50 1.51 -15.37 15.54
C SER A 50 -0.01 -15.51 15.53
N SER A 51 -0.59 -16.06 14.45
CA SER A 51 -2.03 -16.35 14.36
C SER A 51 -2.44 -17.45 15.32
N VAL A 52 -1.67 -18.54 15.40
CA VAL A 52 -1.91 -19.63 16.37
C VAL A 52 -1.80 -19.08 17.81
N TYR A 53 -0.78 -18.28 18.07
CA TYR A 53 -0.63 -17.61 19.36
C TYR A 53 -1.83 -16.70 19.68
N ALA A 54 -2.32 -15.91 18.73
CA ALA A 54 -3.50 -15.05 18.91
C ALA A 54 -4.74 -15.87 19.27
N VAL A 55 -4.97 -17.02 18.61
CA VAL A 55 -6.06 -17.95 18.93
C VAL A 55 -5.91 -18.50 20.34
N CYS A 56 -4.69 -18.88 20.74
CA CYS A 56 -4.43 -19.45 22.07
C CYS A 56 -4.70 -18.46 23.21
N ILE A 57 -4.28 -17.18 23.06
CA ILE A 57 -4.43 -16.17 24.12
C ILE A 57 -5.84 -15.58 24.19
N THR A 58 -6.69 -15.80 23.19
CA THR A 58 -8.06 -15.27 23.17
C THR A 58 -8.91 -15.94 24.24
N LYS A 59 -9.51 -15.16 25.14
CA LYS A 59 -10.30 -15.62 26.29
C LYS A 59 -11.79 -15.42 26.05
N GLY A 60 -12.59 -16.19 26.78
CA GLY A 60 -14.07 -16.03 26.79
C GLY A 60 -14.80 -16.69 25.63
N LEU A 61 -14.08 -17.40 24.74
CA LEU A 61 -14.61 -18.12 23.59
C LEU A 61 -14.09 -19.57 23.58
N SER A 62 -14.90 -20.49 23.11
CA SER A 62 -14.47 -21.85 22.75
C SER A 62 -13.52 -21.81 21.55
N LEU A 63 -12.77 -22.88 21.30
CA LEU A 63 -11.83 -22.94 20.18
C LEU A 63 -12.55 -22.68 18.82
N ASN A 64 -13.73 -23.27 18.64
CA ASN A 64 -14.53 -23.08 17.41
C ASN A 64 -14.94 -21.62 17.23
N GLU A 65 -15.35 -20.94 18.29
CA GLU A 65 -15.72 -19.52 18.22
C GLU A 65 -14.50 -18.62 17.97
N ARG A 66 -13.33 -18.93 18.50
CA ARG A 66 -12.07 -18.22 18.21
C ARG A 66 -11.70 -18.36 16.72
N MET A 67 -11.82 -19.59 16.19
CA MET A 67 -11.59 -19.84 14.76
C MET A 67 -12.60 -19.12 13.88
N LEU A 68 -13.87 -19.06 14.31
CA LEU A 68 -14.90 -18.29 13.60
C LEU A 68 -14.57 -16.78 13.62
N GLN A 69 -14.19 -16.23 14.79
CA GLN A 69 -13.80 -14.81 14.89
C GLN A 69 -12.57 -14.50 14.01
N TYR A 70 -11.58 -15.39 14.01
CA TYR A 70 -10.43 -15.30 13.12
C TYR A 70 -10.87 -15.29 11.64
N SER A 71 -11.77 -16.19 11.26
CA SER A 71 -12.30 -16.31 9.89
C SER A 71 -13.08 -15.06 9.46
N ILE A 72 -13.82 -14.43 10.37
CA ILE A 72 -14.50 -13.14 10.12
C ILE A 72 -13.48 -12.06 9.73
N GLY A 73 -12.34 -12.01 10.42
CA GLY A 73 -11.26 -11.09 10.09
C GLY A 73 -10.63 -11.40 8.74
N ALA A 74 -10.31 -12.66 8.47
CA ALA A 74 -9.73 -13.12 7.21
C ALA A 74 -10.67 -12.88 6.01
N ALA A 75 -11.98 -13.02 6.20
CA ALA A 75 -13.01 -12.80 5.20
C ALA A 75 -13.52 -11.34 5.13
N ASN A 76 -12.80 -10.39 5.72
CA ASN A 76 -13.15 -8.97 5.66
C ASN A 76 -13.26 -8.52 4.19
N LYS A 77 -14.27 -7.70 3.88
CA LYS A 77 -14.55 -7.21 2.52
C LYS A 77 -13.33 -6.61 1.82
N ASN A 78 -12.53 -5.83 2.55
CA ASN A 78 -11.35 -5.18 1.98
C ASN A 78 -10.24 -6.22 1.69
N ILE A 79 -10.08 -7.23 2.54
CA ILE A 79 -9.15 -8.33 2.33
C ILE A 79 -9.55 -9.14 1.10
N MET A 80 -10.82 -9.47 0.95
CA MET A 80 -11.32 -10.17 -0.23
C MET A 80 -11.10 -9.37 -1.52
N LEU A 81 -11.31 -8.06 -1.48
CA LEU A 81 -11.01 -7.18 -2.61
C LEU A 81 -9.51 -7.20 -2.97
N MET A 82 -8.62 -7.17 -1.98
CA MET A 82 -7.16 -7.27 -2.20
C MET A 82 -6.79 -8.61 -2.83
N ILE A 83 -7.39 -9.72 -2.40
CA ILE A 83 -7.15 -11.05 -2.98
C ILE A 83 -7.54 -11.06 -4.46
N TRP A 84 -8.69 -10.49 -4.83
CA TRP A 84 -9.08 -10.35 -6.22
C TRP A 84 -8.08 -9.55 -7.04
N ILE A 85 -7.56 -8.45 -6.48
CA ILE A 85 -6.53 -7.63 -7.14
C ILE A 85 -5.23 -8.44 -7.30
N PHE A 86 -4.79 -9.20 -6.30
CA PHE A 86 -3.59 -10.03 -6.41
C PHE A 86 -3.72 -11.10 -7.50
N ILE A 87 -4.87 -11.79 -7.56
CA ILE A 87 -5.16 -12.78 -8.60
C ILE A 87 -5.07 -12.15 -9.99
N LEU A 88 -5.76 -11.05 -10.21
CA LEU A 88 -5.78 -10.36 -11.50
C LEU A 88 -4.42 -9.73 -11.85
N ALA A 89 -3.73 -9.17 -10.86
CA ALA A 89 -2.41 -8.60 -11.04
C ALA A 89 -1.35 -9.65 -11.44
N GLY A 90 -1.39 -10.82 -10.80
CA GLY A 90 -0.52 -11.94 -11.16
C GLY A 90 -0.77 -12.42 -12.60
N ALA A 91 -2.05 -12.63 -12.96
CA ALA A 91 -2.43 -13.03 -14.30
C ALA A 91 -1.97 -11.99 -15.36
N PHE A 92 -2.19 -10.69 -15.10
CA PHE A 92 -1.75 -9.62 -16.00
C PHE A 92 -0.23 -9.57 -16.12
N ALA A 93 0.50 -9.51 -14.99
CA ALA A 93 1.95 -9.34 -15.00
C ALA A 93 2.65 -10.49 -15.74
N GLN A 94 2.25 -11.75 -15.50
CA GLN A 94 2.86 -12.89 -16.17
C GLN A 94 2.49 -12.93 -17.66
N SER A 95 1.22 -12.72 -18.02
CA SER A 95 0.82 -12.71 -19.43
C SER A 95 1.48 -11.54 -20.20
N ALA A 96 1.60 -10.35 -19.61
CA ALA A 96 2.30 -9.21 -20.19
C ALA A 96 3.81 -9.49 -20.37
N LYS A 97 4.42 -10.21 -19.42
CA LYS A 97 5.83 -10.64 -19.52
C LYS A 97 6.03 -11.59 -20.69
N ASP A 98 5.20 -12.62 -20.80
CA ASP A 98 5.40 -13.71 -21.75
C ASP A 98 5.13 -13.28 -23.20
N ILE A 99 4.25 -12.29 -23.43
CA ILE A 99 4.10 -11.69 -24.77
C ILE A 99 5.18 -10.63 -25.12
N GLY A 100 6.04 -10.27 -24.15
CA GLY A 100 7.09 -9.27 -24.33
C GLY A 100 6.61 -7.81 -24.15
N ALA A 101 5.42 -7.58 -23.60
CA ALA A 101 4.86 -6.23 -23.40
C ALA A 101 5.69 -5.39 -22.42
N ILE A 102 6.27 -6.02 -21.39
CA ILE A 102 7.16 -5.35 -20.44
C ILE A 102 8.39 -4.81 -21.18
N ASN A 103 9.10 -5.66 -21.95
CA ASN A 103 10.27 -5.26 -22.69
C ASN A 103 9.99 -4.14 -23.72
N ALA A 104 8.87 -4.23 -24.43
CA ALA A 104 8.46 -3.19 -25.37
C ALA A 104 8.22 -1.85 -24.67
N THR A 105 7.56 -1.87 -23.50
CA THR A 105 7.28 -0.66 -22.71
C THR A 105 8.56 -0.09 -22.10
N VAL A 106 9.48 -0.93 -21.64
CA VAL A 106 10.81 -0.52 -21.15
C VAL A 106 11.61 0.16 -22.26
N ASN A 107 11.69 -0.46 -23.46
CA ASN A 107 12.41 0.12 -24.60
C ASN A 107 11.83 1.49 -24.99
N LEU A 108 10.49 1.62 -25.02
CA LEU A 108 9.83 2.91 -25.28
C LEU A 108 10.19 3.95 -24.22
N THR A 109 10.19 3.57 -22.94
CA THR A 109 10.51 4.49 -21.84
C THR A 109 11.94 4.99 -21.94
N LEU A 110 12.90 4.10 -22.20
CA LEU A 110 14.32 4.45 -22.39
C LEU A 110 14.56 5.28 -23.66
N LEU A 111 13.75 5.11 -24.70
CA LEU A 111 13.84 5.93 -25.90
C LEU A 111 13.33 7.35 -25.68
N LEU A 112 12.26 7.52 -24.89
CA LEU A 112 11.59 8.80 -24.68
C LEU A 112 12.19 9.66 -23.56
N LEU A 113 12.70 9.05 -22.51
CA LEU A 113 13.23 9.75 -21.36
C LEU A 113 14.77 9.82 -21.42
N PRO A 114 15.37 11.02 -21.34
CA PRO A 114 16.80 11.15 -21.14
C PRO A 114 17.25 10.48 -19.87
N ASP A 115 18.43 9.90 -19.86
CA ASP A 115 18.98 9.14 -18.73
C ASP A 115 18.91 9.89 -17.40
N ASN A 116 19.29 11.15 -17.41
CA ASN A 116 19.27 12.02 -16.22
C ASN A 116 17.86 12.33 -15.68
N LEU A 117 16.81 12.15 -16.47
CA LEU A 117 15.41 12.37 -16.06
C LEU A 117 14.64 11.06 -15.81
N LEU A 118 15.27 9.91 -16.02
CA LEU A 118 14.61 8.61 -15.95
C LEU A 118 13.97 8.35 -14.58
N LEU A 119 14.73 8.54 -13.49
CA LEU A 119 14.23 8.31 -12.12
C LEU A 119 13.09 9.27 -11.75
N ALA A 120 13.29 10.55 -12.05
CA ALA A 120 12.30 11.60 -11.79
C ALA A 120 11.03 11.39 -12.65
N GLY A 121 11.19 10.96 -13.90
CA GLY A 121 10.10 10.65 -14.83
C GLY A 121 9.25 9.48 -14.35
N ILE A 122 9.87 8.40 -13.86
CA ILE A 122 9.15 7.25 -13.29
C ILE A 122 8.37 7.67 -12.03
N PHE A 123 8.98 8.45 -11.15
CA PHE A 123 8.31 8.98 -9.96
C PHE A 123 7.09 9.84 -10.36
N LEU A 124 7.27 10.77 -11.29
CA LEU A 124 6.20 11.64 -11.77
C LEU A 124 5.06 10.85 -12.43
N ALA A 125 5.40 9.84 -13.25
CA ALA A 125 4.42 8.94 -13.85
C ALA A 125 3.62 8.19 -12.78
N ALA A 126 4.29 7.64 -11.76
CA ALA A 126 3.64 6.97 -10.66
C ALA A 126 2.73 7.92 -9.86
N CYS A 127 3.17 9.16 -9.59
CA CYS A 127 2.35 10.19 -8.95
C CYS A 127 1.08 10.49 -9.77
N PHE A 128 1.23 10.72 -11.06
CA PHE A 128 0.11 11.08 -11.95
C PHE A 128 -0.90 9.94 -12.09
N ILE A 129 -0.42 8.72 -12.30
CA ILE A 129 -1.27 7.53 -12.45
C ILE A 129 -2.04 7.29 -11.15
N SER A 130 -1.35 7.29 -10.01
CA SER A 130 -1.98 7.06 -8.70
C SER A 130 -3.01 8.14 -8.35
N LEU A 131 -2.71 9.40 -8.67
CA LEU A 131 -3.66 10.50 -8.49
C LEU A 131 -4.93 10.30 -9.32
N SER A 132 -4.78 9.79 -10.54
CA SER A 132 -5.86 9.58 -11.49
C SER A 132 -6.71 8.34 -11.17
N ILE A 133 -6.07 7.23 -10.77
CA ILE A 133 -6.75 5.97 -10.41
C ILE A 133 -7.38 6.08 -9.01
N GLY A 134 -6.76 6.84 -8.12
CA GLY A 134 -7.15 6.91 -6.70
C GLY A 134 -6.74 5.70 -5.86
N THR A 135 -5.75 4.91 -6.33
CA THR A 135 -5.24 3.77 -5.58
C THR A 135 -3.76 3.51 -5.85
N SER A 136 -2.98 3.39 -4.78
CA SER A 136 -1.56 3.02 -4.84
C SER A 136 -1.35 1.61 -5.37
N VAL A 137 -2.22 0.65 -5.02
CA VAL A 137 -2.11 -0.73 -5.45
C VAL A 137 -2.16 -0.86 -6.97
N GLY A 138 -3.13 -0.20 -7.63
CA GLY A 138 -3.25 -0.21 -9.09
C GLY A 138 -2.02 0.35 -9.79
N THR A 139 -1.45 1.43 -9.26
CA THR A 139 -0.23 2.05 -9.77
C THR A 139 0.98 1.13 -9.64
N ILE A 140 1.14 0.48 -8.48
CA ILE A 140 2.23 -0.47 -8.21
C ILE A 140 2.16 -1.65 -9.18
N VAL A 141 0.97 -2.23 -9.37
CA VAL A 141 0.77 -3.33 -10.32
C VAL A 141 1.15 -2.95 -11.75
N ALA A 142 0.78 -1.74 -12.17
CA ALA A 142 1.05 -1.28 -13.52
C ALA A 142 2.53 -0.95 -13.76
N LEU A 143 3.21 -0.32 -12.79
CA LEU A 143 4.53 0.27 -13.02
C LEU A 143 5.70 -0.53 -12.45
N VAL A 144 5.54 -1.33 -11.40
CA VAL A 144 6.68 -2.09 -10.83
C VAL A 144 7.32 -3.04 -11.84
N PRO A 145 6.59 -3.82 -12.66
CA PRO A 145 7.21 -4.66 -13.67
C PRO A 145 8.02 -3.86 -14.71
N VAL A 146 7.54 -2.68 -15.09
CA VAL A 146 8.25 -1.78 -16.02
C VAL A 146 9.51 -1.23 -15.36
N ALA A 147 9.40 -0.74 -14.12
CA ALA A 147 10.54 -0.24 -13.35
C ALA A 147 11.60 -1.32 -13.13
N ALA A 148 11.19 -2.57 -12.90
CA ALA A 148 12.09 -3.71 -12.79
C ALA A 148 12.84 -3.97 -14.10
N GLY A 149 12.14 -3.96 -15.24
CA GLY A 149 12.78 -4.11 -16.55
C GLY A 149 13.71 -2.94 -16.91
N ILE A 150 13.41 -1.72 -16.47
CA ILE A 150 14.31 -0.57 -16.62
C ILE A 150 15.57 -0.77 -15.75
N ALA A 151 15.41 -1.19 -14.50
CA ALA A 151 16.51 -1.45 -13.58
C ALA A 151 17.50 -2.48 -14.18
N GLU A 152 16.97 -3.56 -14.77
CA GLU A 152 17.79 -4.58 -15.45
C GLU A 152 18.59 -4.01 -16.63
N LYS A 153 17.99 -3.11 -17.43
CA LYS A 153 18.65 -2.51 -18.61
C LYS A 153 19.59 -1.36 -18.29
N THR A 154 19.44 -0.72 -17.15
CA THR A 154 20.28 0.42 -16.73
C THR A 154 21.28 0.07 -15.64
N ASP A 155 21.34 -1.22 -15.25
CA ASP A 155 22.17 -1.71 -14.13
C ASP A 155 21.88 -0.97 -12.80
N MET A 156 20.66 -0.46 -12.66
CA MET A 156 20.22 0.25 -11.48
C MET A 156 19.74 -0.71 -10.39
N ASN A 157 19.88 -0.30 -9.13
CA ASN A 157 19.37 -1.08 -8.01
C ASN A 157 17.85 -1.27 -8.12
N LEU A 158 17.40 -2.52 -8.22
CA LEU A 158 16.00 -2.88 -8.40
C LEU A 158 15.11 -2.44 -7.23
N ALA A 159 15.62 -2.52 -5.98
CA ALA A 159 14.87 -2.08 -4.81
C ALA A 159 14.68 -0.55 -4.81
N PHE A 160 15.69 0.21 -5.25
CA PHE A 160 15.60 1.65 -5.44
C PHE A 160 14.53 2.02 -6.48
N MET A 161 14.55 1.38 -7.66
CA MET A 161 13.56 1.62 -8.72
C MET A 161 12.14 1.27 -8.27
N THR A 162 11.99 0.17 -7.53
CA THR A 162 10.71 -0.21 -6.93
C THR A 162 10.25 0.81 -5.88
N GLY A 163 11.16 1.30 -5.04
CA GLY A 163 10.90 2.36 -4.06
C GLY A 163 10.42 3.67 -4.68
N ILE A 164 10.93 4.05 -5.86
CA ILE A 164 10.47 5.22 -6.62
C ILE A 164 8.98 5.06 -6.99
N VAL A 165 8.60 3.91 -7.54
CA VAL A 165 7.21 3.63 -7.92
C VAL A 165 6.28 3.63 -6.71
N VAL A 166 6.68 2.94 -5.64
CA VAL A 166 5.90 2.88 -4.39
C VAL A 166 5.72 4.29 -3.81
N GLY A 167 6.78 5.09 -3.78
CA GLY A 167 6.72 6.48 -3.33
C GLY A 167 5.74 7.32 -4.13
N GLY A 168 5.79 7.27 -5.46
CA GLY A 168 4.85 7.98 -6.34
C GLY A 168 3.41 7.48 -6.19
N ALA A 169 3.22 6.17 -5.97
CA ALA A 169 1.91 5.59 -5.73
C ALA A 169 1.25 6.15 -4.45
N PHE A 170 2.00 6.32 -3.37
CA PHE A 170 1.49 6.92 -2.14
C PHE A 170 1.26 8.43 -2.22
N PHE A 171 1.94 9.15 -3.11
CA PHE A 171 1.59 10.53 -3.42
C PHE A 171 0.15 10.65 -3.91
N GLY A 172 -0.25 9.76 -4.83
CA GLY A 172 -1.61 9.73 -5.34
C GLY A 172 -2.65 9.37 -4.30
N ASP A 173 -2.41 8.35 -3.47
CA ASP A 173 -3.33 7.99 -2.37
C ASP A 173 -3.61 9.20 -1.47
N ASN A 174 -2.59 10.01 -1.18
CA ASN A 174 -2.69 11.17 -0.32
C ASN A 174 -3.44 12.36 -0.96
N LEU A 175 -3.31 12.56 -2.27
CA LEU A 175 -3.86 13.72 -2.98
C LEU A 175 -5.07 13.41 -3.86
N SER A 176 -5.39 12.14 -4.15
CA SER A 176 -6.54 11.81 -4.99
C SER A 176 -7.87 12.19 -4.33
N PHE A 177 -8.79 12.73 -5.12
CA PHE A 177 -10.16 13.00 -4.68
C PHE A 177 -11.00 11.73 -4.53
N ILE A 178 -10.62 10.67 -5.24
CA ILE A 178 -11.39 9.42 -5.33
C ILE A 178 -10.79 8.28 -4.53
N SER A 179 -9.67 8.51 -3.82
CA SER A 179 -9.06 7.45 -3.01
C SER A 179 -9.94 7.10 -1.80
N ASP A 180 -9.95 5.81 -1.48
CA ASP A 180 -10.71 5.28 -0.34
C ASP A 180 -10.30 5.95 0.97
N THR A 181 -9.02 6.28 1.13
CA THR A 181 -8.50 6.98 2.32
C THR A 181 -9.03 8.40 2.41
N THR A 182 -9.08 9.14 1.29
CA THR A 182 -9.68 10.48 1.22
C THR A 182 -11.15 10.45 1.58
N ILE A 183 -11.91 9.49 1.01
CA ILE A 183 -13.33 9.33 1.28
C ILE A 183 -13.55 8.99 2.77
N ALA A 184 -12.79 8.05 3.32
CA ALA A 184 -12.90 7.66 4.73
C ALA A 184 -12.56 8.83 5.68
N ALA A 185 -11.44 9.53 5.44
CA ALA A 185 -11.02 10.65 6.27
C ALA A 185 -12.03 11.81 6.25
N THR A 186 -12.51 12.19 5.07
CA THR A 186 -13.43 13.31 4.94
C THR A 186 -14.82 13.00 5.51
N ARG A 187 -15.33 11.79 5.29
CA ARG A 187 -16.63 11.37 5.85
C ARG A 187 -16.59 11.28 7.36
N THR A 188 -15.56 10.72 7.96
CA THR A 188 -15.44 10.58 9.41
C THR A 188 -15.29 11.94 10.11
N GLN A 189 -14.67 12.91 9.44
CA GLN A 189 -14.50 14.28 9.98
C GLN A 189 -15.62 15.26 9.59
N GLY A 190 -16.50 14.87 8.68
CA GLY A 190 -17.59 15.73 8.22
C GLY A 190 -17.11 16.96 7.46
N CYS A 191 -16.11 16.83 6.59
CA CYS A 191 -15.60 17.89 5.73
C CYS A 191 -15.63 17.50 4.25
N ALA A 192 -15.54 18.51 3.34
CA ALA A 192 -15.54 18.25 1.92
C ALA A 192 -14.15 17.73 1.44
N MET A 193 -14.16 16.81 0.46
CA MET A 193 -12.91 16.26 -0.14
C MET A 193 -12.01 17.36 -0.68
N ARG A 194 -12.59 18.40 -1.33
CA ARG A 194 -11.85 19.56 -1.85
C ARG A 194 -11.08 20.31 -0.76
N ASP A 195 -11.66 20.40 0.44
CA ASP A 195 -11.02 21.12 1.54
C ASP A 195 -9.85 20.32 2.14
N LYS A 196 -10.01 19.01 2.30
CA LYS A 196 -8.93 18.10 2.67
C LYS A 196 -7.80 18.13 1.64
N PHE A 197 -8.14 18.07 0.34
CA PHE A 197 -7.16 18.16 -0.74
C PHE A 197 -6.30 19.42 -0.62
N ARG A 198 -6.90 20.60 -0.38
CA ARG A 198 -6.15 21.85 -0.24
C ARG A 198 -5.14 21.80 0.92
N VAL A 199 -5.51 21.20 2.06
CA VAL A 199 -4.61 21.05 3.19
C VAL A 199 -3.47 20.07 2.85
N ASN A 200 -3.81 18.90 2.28
CA ASN A 200 -2.83 17.90 1.91
C ASN A 200 -1.87 18.39 0.82
N PHE A 201 -2.38 19.12 -0.17
CA PHE A 201 -1.55 19.67 -1.25
C PHE A 201 -0.43 20.57 -0.71
N MET A 202 -0.74 21.40 0.29
CA MET A 202 0.27 22.28 0.92
C MET A 202 1.34 21.52 1.70
N ILE A 203 1.07 20.26 2.09
CA ILE A 203 2.00 19.40 2.84
C ILE A 203 2.72 18.44 1.89
N ALA A 204 1.97 17.80 1.00
CA ALA A 204 2.47 16.75 0.11
C ALA A 204 3.30 17.29 -1.05
N LEU A 205 2.92 18.46 -1.61
CA LEU A 205 3.65 19.04 -2.74
C LEU A 205 5.11 19.38 -2.41
N PRO A 206 5.41 20.07 -1.29
CA PRO A 206 6.82 20.33 -0.92
C PRO A 206 7.62 19.03 -0.71
N ALA A 207 7.03 18.00 -0.10
CA ALA A 207 7.67 16.70 0.08
C ALA A 207 7.95 16.05 -1.29
N ALA A 208 6.98 16.06 -2.19
CA ALA A 208 7.15 15.52 -3.54
C ALA A 208 8.20 16.26 -4.36
N LEU A 209 8.22 17.60 -4.30
CA LEU A 209 9.21 18.41 -5.00
C LEU A 209 10.64 18.17 -4.47
N MET A 210 10.79 17.98 -3.16
CA MET A 210 12.08 17.63 -2.56
C MET A 210 12.56 16.25 -3.08
N VAL A 211 11.69 15.25 -3.07
CA VAL A 211 12.02 13.90 -3.54
C VAL A 211 12.24 13.86 -5.06
N PHE A 212 11.45 14.61 -5.82
CA PHE A 212 11.63 14.79 -7.27
C PHE A 212 12.99 15.40 -7.59
N GLY A 213 13.38 16.47 -6.88
CA GLY A 213 14.70 17.07 -7.03
C GLY A 213 15.85 16.11 -6.68
N TYR A 214 15.67 15.30 -5.64
CA TYR A 214 16.61 14.22 -5.30
C TYR A 214 16.75 13.19 -6.43
N TYR A 215 15.65 12.79 -7.07
CA TYR A 215 15.69 11.86 -8.19
C TYR A 215 16.32 12.46 -9.45
N ILE A 216 16.14 13.76 -9.71
CA ILE A 216 16.90 14.44 -10.78
C ILE A 216 18.40 14.39 -10.48
N PHE A 217 18.80 14.73 -9.25
CA PHE A 217 20.21 14.70 -8.85
C PHE A 217 20.81 13.29 -8.97
N ARG A 218 20.11 12.27 -8.49
CA ARG A 218 20.56 10.86 -8.62
C ARG A 218 20.52 10.36 -10.06
N GLY A 219 19.65 10.93 -10.89
CA GLY A 219 19.56 10.60 -12.31
C GLY A 219 20.76 11.06 -13.13
N MET A 220 21.54 12.04 -12.65
CA MET A 220 22.73 12.52 -13.36
C MET A 220 23.83 11.44 -13.50
N ASP A 221 23.83 10.45 -12.62
CA ASP A 221 24.79 9.33 -12.62
C ASP A 221 24.27 8.13 -13.42
N VAL A 222 23.05 8.19 -13.95
CA VAL A 222 22.46 7.10 -14.73
C VAL A 222 23.02 7.10 -16.14
N MET A 223 23.53 5.98 -16.57
CA MET A 223 23.95 5.74 -17.95
C MET A 223 23.25 4.47 -18.46
N THR A 224 22.59 4.57 -19.60
CA THR A 224 22.08 3.37 -20.28
C THR A 224 23.26 2.59 -20.86
N THR A 225 23.49 1.40 -20.31
CA THR A 225 24.64 0.54 -20.69
C THR A 225 24.31 -0.41 -21.84
N HIS A 226 23.04 -0.54 -22.20
CA HIS A 226 22.58 -1.48 -23.20
C HIS A 226 22.02 -0.78 -24.45
N ASP A 227 22.30 -1.34 -25.62
CA ASP A 227 21.66 -0.94 -26.87
C ASP A 227 20.13 -1.08 -26.73
N ILE A 228 19.42 0.03 -26.94
CA ILE A 228 17.96 0.05 -26.93
C ILE A 228 17.50 -0.74 -28.16
N GLN A 229 16.94 -1.92 -27.92
CA GLN A 229 16.36 -2.73 -28.99
C GLN A 229 15.16 -2.00 -29.62
N SER A 230 14.85 -2.35 -30.87
CA SER A 230 13.71 -1.80 -31.58
C SER A 230 12.41 -1.94 -30.77
N VAL A 231 11.62 -0.86 -30.72
CA VAL A 231 10.36 -0.82 -29.97
C VAL A 231 9.28 -1.59 -30.75
N GLU A 232 8.74 -2.65 -30.15
CA GLU A 232 7.61 -3.39 -30.68
C GLU A 232 6.28 -2.70 -30.28
N TRP A 233 5.87 -1.69 -31.06
CA TRP A 233 4.74 -0.78 -30.74
C TRP A 233 3.44 -1.49 -30.38
N ILE A 234 3.10 -2.59 -31.07
CA ILE A 234 1.86 -3.34 -30.81
C ILE A 234 1.85 -3.96 -29.42
N LYS A 235 3.00 -4.43 -28.94
CA LYS A 235 3.13 -5.06 -27.63
C LYS A 235 3.05 -4.09 -26.45
N ILE A 236 3.09 -2.77 -26.71
CA ILE A 236 2.88 -1.75 -25.69
C ILE A 236 1.39 -1.57 -25.34
N LEU A 237 0.49 -1.92 -26.25
CA LEU A 237 -0.95 -1.67 -26.11
C LEU A 237 -1.54 -2.18 -24.78
N PRO A 238 -1.20 -3.35 -24.22
CA PRO A 238 -1.72 -3.78 -22.92
C PRO A 238 -1.44 -2.78 -21.81
N TYR A 239 -0.24 -2.20 -21.77
CA TYR A 239 0.11 -1.17 -20.79
C TYR A 239 -0.61 0.14 -21.06
N LEU A 240 -0.76 0.55 -22.31
CA LEU A 240 -1.53 1.75 -22.66
C LEU A 240 -3.01 1.62 -22.31
N VAL A 241 -3.60 0.43 -22.49
CA VAL A 241 -4.99 0.14 -22.08
C VAL A 241 -5.10 0.21 -20.55
N VAL A 242 -4.19 -0.46 -19.82
CA VAL A 242 -4.18 -0.40 -18.35
C VAL A 242 -4.04 1.02 -17.86
N LEU A 243 -3.07 1.78 -18.36
CA LEU A 243 -2.84 3.17 -17.95
C LEU A 243 -3.98 4.10 -18.35
N GLY A 244 -4.47 3.99 -19.59
CA GLY A 244 -5.55 4.84 -20.12
C GLY A 244 -6.87 4.60 -19.36
N THR A 245 -7.25 3.35 -19.14
CA THR A 245 -8.49 3.01 -18.39
C THR A 245 -8.37 3.35 -16.91
N ALA A 246 -7.16 3.21 -16.33
CA ALA A 246 -6.87 3.63 -14.99
C ALA A 246 -6.99 5.17 -14.83
N ILE A 247 -6.38 5.95 -15.73
CA ILE A 247 -6.49 7.41 -15.75
C ILE A 247 -7.95 7.87 -15.96
N ALA A 248 -8.74 7.11 -16.73
CA ALA A 248 -10.18 7.34 -16.87
C ALA A 248 -11.00 7.06 -15.58
N GLY A 249 -10.37 6.62 -14.50
CA GLY A 249 -11.01 6.38 -13.20
C GLY A 249 -11.80 5.07 -13.12
N MET A 250 -11.49 4.08 -13.98
CA MET A 250 -12.14 2.76 -13.92
C MET A 250 -11.68 1.97 -12.69
N ASN A 251 -12.53 1.06 -12.23
CA ASN A 251 -12.20 0.16 -11.12
C ASN A 251 -10.97 -0.69 -11.45
N VAL A 252 -10.03 -0.82 -10.48
CA VAL A 252 -8.74 -1.53 -10.66
C VAL A 252 -8.92 -2.96 -11.17
N ALA A 253 -9.91 -3.70 -10.67
CA ALA A 253 -10.16 -5.06 -11.16
C ALA A 253 -10.55 -5.07 -12.64
N LEU A 254 -11.40 -4.13 -13.07
CA LEU A 254 -11.80 -4.01 -14.48
C LEU A 254 -10.61 -3.57 -15.36
N VAL A 255 -9.79 -2.65 -14.89
CA VAL A 255 -8.53 -2.24 -15.58
C VAL A 255 -7.64 -3.45 -15.84
N LEU A 256 -7.43 -4.29 -14.82
CA LEU A 256 -6.61 -5.50 -14.95
C LEU A 256 -7.24 -6.54 -15.88
N ILE A 257 -8.56 -6.74 -15.83
CA ILE A 257 -9.28 -7.63 -16.75
C ILE A 257 -9.11 -7.18 -18.20
N LEU A 258 -9.24 -5.87 -18.48
CA LEU A 258 -9.00 -5.30 -19.80
C LEU A 258 -7.53 -5.46 -20.23
N GLY A 259 -6.59 -5.27 -19.32
CA GLY A 259 -5.17 -5.54 -19.55
C GLY A 259 -4.92 -7.00 -19.94
N ILE A 260 -5.46 -7.96 -19.18
CA ILE A 260 -5.37 -9.40 -19.46
C ILE A 260 -5.97 -9.73 -20.83
N ALA A 261 -7.17 -9.23 -21.12
CA ALA A 261 -7.81 -9.47 -22.42
C ALA A 261 -6.96 -8.91 -23.57
N THR A 262 -6.36 -7.74 -23.37
CA THR A 262 -5.48 -7.12 -24.37
C THR A 262 -4.20 -7.94 -24.57
N THR A 263 -3.60 -8.49 -23.51
CA THR A 263 -2.42 -9.38 -23.67
C THR A 263 -2.77 -10.62 -24.49
N GLY A 264 -3.95 -11.22 -24.29
CA GLY A 264 -4.42 -12.35 -25.07
C GLY A 264 -4.61 -12.00 -26.56
N VAL A 265 -5.35 -10.91 -26.84
CA VAL A 265 -5.58 -10.45 -28.21
C VAL A 265 -4.25 -10.16 -28.93
N ILE A 266 -3.37 -9.38 -28.32
CA ILE A 266 -2.09 -9.01 -28.94
C ILE A 266 -1.17 -10.23 -29.07
N GLY A 267 -1.08 -11.07 -28.05
CA GLY A 267 -0.26 -12.26 -28.07
C GLY A 267 -0.64 -13.24 -29.20
N LEU A 268 -1.94 -13.51 -29.35
CA LEU A 268 -2.48 -14.34 -30.42
C LEU A 268 -2.31 -13.71 -31.79
N PHE A 269 -2.58 -12.40 -31.92
CA PHE A 269 -2.47 -11.68 -33.19
C PHE A 269 -1.02 -11.60 -33.70
N THR A 270 -0.07 -11.36 -32.80
CA THR A 270 1.37 -11.29 -33.15
C THR A 270 2.03 -12.66 -33.26
N GLY A 271 1.33 -13.73 -32.88
CA GLY A 271 1.91 -15.08 -32.80
C GLY A 271 2.97 -15.23 -31.70
N SER A 272 3.04 -14.29 -30.74
CA SER A 272 4.01 -14.33 -29.64
C SER A 272 3.68 -15.41 -28.63
N ILE A 273 2.41 -15.79 -28.50
CA ILE A 273 1.93 -16.83 -27.57
C ILE A 273 0.70 -17.52 -28.15
N GLY A 274 0.58 -18.85 -27.93
CA GLY A 274 -0.61 -19.60 -28.24
C GLY A 274 -1.73 -19.43 -27.19
N LEU A 275 -2.97 -19.81 -27.54
CA LEU A 275 -4.10 -19.69 -26.61
C LEU A 275 -3.88 -20.46 -25.30
N PHE A 276 -3.41 -21.71 -25.38
CA PHE A 276 -3.18 -22.53 -24.21
C PHE A 276 -1.99 -22.06 -23.38
N ASP A 277 -0.96 -21.53 -24.03
CA ASP A 277 0.21 -20.95 -23.33
C ASP A 277 -0.18 -19.67 -22.62
N TRP A 278 -1.04 -18.82 -23.24
CA TRP A 278 -1.57 -17.62 -22.58
C TRP A 278 -2.42 -17.98 -21.34
N LEU A 279 -3.27 -19.00 -21.42
CA LEU A 279 -4.01 -19.51 -20.25
C LEU A 279 -3.05 -20.06 -19.19
N GLY A 280 -2.00 -20.76 -19.58
CA GLY A 280 -0.94 -21.26 -18.71
C GLY A 280 -0.17 -20.12 -18.01
N SER A 281 0.15 -19.06 -18.74
CA SER A 281 0.79 -17.85 -18.20
C SER A 281 -0.06 -17.21 -17.10
N MET A 282 -1.36 -17.05 -17.35
CA MET A 282 -2.28 -16.54 -16.31
C MET A 282 -2.28 -17.43 -15.07
N GLY A 283 -2.37 -18.77 -15.27
CA GLY A 283 -2.33 -19.73 -14.17
C GLY A 283 -1.04 -19.65 -13.34
N THR A 284 0.10 -19.53 -14.00
CA THR A 284 1.40 -19.32 -13.36
C THR A 284 1.45 -18.01 -12.58
N GLY A 285 0.93 -16.93 -13.17
CA GLY A 285 0.86 -15.62 -12.50
C GLY A 285 -0.03 -15.66 -11.25
N ILE A 286 -1.21 -16.31 -11.31
CA ILE A 286 -2.12 -16.44 -10.18
C ILE A 286 -1.47 -17.26 -9.06
N THR A 287 -0.88 -18.41 -9.36
CA THR A 287 -0.21 -19.25 -8.36
C THR A 287 1.00 -18.57 -7.76
N GLY A 288 1.71 -17.75 -8.54
CA GLY A 288 2.79 -16.90 -8.06
C GLY A 288 2.38 -15.92 -6.96
N MET A 289 1.11 -15.50 -6.91
CA MET A 289 0.57 -14.64 -5.84
C MET A 289 0.08 -15.39 -4.60
N GLY A 290 0.15 -16.73 -4.59
CA GLY A 290 -0.39 -17.56 -3.52
C GLY A 290 0.14 -17.22 -2.13
N GLU A 291 1.43 -16.95 -2.00
CA GLU A 291 2.05 -16.51 -0.73
C GLU A 291 1.43 -15.22 -0.20
N LEU A 292 1.21 -14.22 -1.07
CA LEU A 292 0.59 -12.94 -0.67
C LEU A 292 -0.84 -13.13 -0.20
N ILE A 293 -1.59 -14.00 -0.87
CA ILE A 293 -2.97 -14.33 -0.50
C ILE A 293 -2.98 -14.95 0.90
N ILE A 294 -2.11 -15.92 1.17
CA ILE A 294 -1.99 -16.58 2.48
C ILE A 294 -1.64 -15.58 3.57
N ILE A 295 -0.61 -14.73 3.35
CA ILE A 295 -0.19 -13.70 4.31
C ILE A 295 -1.36 -12.75 4.62
N THR A 296 -2.07 -12.29 3.59
CA THR A 296 -3.15 -11.32 3.74
C THR A 296 -4.34 -11.89 4.52
N LEU A 297 -4.70 -13.15 4.28
CA LEU A 297 -5.73 -13.86 5.05
C LEU A 297 -5.32 -14.04 6.53
N MET A 298 -4.09 -14.47 6.76
CA MET A 298 -3.57 -14.67 8.13
C MET A 298 -3.47 -13.36 8.90
N ALA A 299 -2.98 -12.30 8.26
CA ALA A 299 -2.91 -10.97 8.86
C ALA A 299 -4.31 -10.50 9.27
N GLY A 300 -5.31 -10.61 8.38
CA GLY A 300 -6.67 -10.21 8.67
C GLY A 300 -7.30 -10.95 9.85
N GLY A 301 -7.13 -12.27 9.91
CA GLY A 301 -7.61 -13.09 11.01
C GLY A 301 -6.93 -12.74 12.34
N MET A 302 -5.61 -12.63 12.35
CA MET A 302 -4.83 -12.26 13.54
C MET A 302 -5.25 -10.88 14.08
N LEU A 303 -5.39 -9.90 13.20
CA LEU A 303 -5.74 -8.53 13.56
C LEU A 303 -7.16 -8.43 14.12
N GLU A 304 -8.10 -9.23 13.61
CA GLU A 304 -9.45 -9.28 14.18
C GLU A 304 -9.45 -9.84 15.61
N LEU A 305 -8.63 -10.86 15.90
CA LEU A 305 -8.47 -11.36 17.28
C LEU A 305 -7.82 -10.33 18.20
N ILE A 306 -6.82 -9.57 17.71
CA ILE A 306 -6.22 -8.45 18.46
C ILE A 306 -7.29 -7.42 18.81
N ARG A 307 -8.14 -7.07 17.85
CA ARG A 307 -9.26 -6.13 18.05
C ARG A 307 -10.28 -6.69 19.03
N PHE A 308 -10.72 -7.93 18.83
CA PHE A 308 -11.67 -8.61 19.72
C PHE A 308 -11.18 -8.67 21.16
N ASN A 309 -9.91 -8.90 21.38
CA ASN A 309 -9.29 -8.94 22.70
C ASN A 309 -9.05 -7.53 23.32
N GLY A 310 -9.49 -6.46 22.66
CA GLY A 310 -9.40 -5.09 23.18
C GLY A 310 -8.04 -4.43 23.03
N GLY A 311 -7.18 -4.91 22.12
CA GLY A 311 -5.85 -4.33 21.87
C GLY A 311 -5.93 -2.93 21.31
N VAL A 312 -6.81 -2.71 20.34
CA VAL A 312 -7.05 -1.39 19.73
C VAL A 312 -7.63 -0.43 20.76
N ASP A 313 -8.62 -0.88 21.56
CA ASP A 313 -9.24 -0.05 22.60
C ASP A 313 -8.25 0.38 23.69
N TYR A 314 -7.29 -0.48 24.04
CA TYR A 314 -6.22 -0.14 24.98
C TYR A 314 -5.36 1.03 24.47
N ILE A 315 -4.95 0.97 23.21
CA ILE A 315 -4.16 2.04 22.57
C ILE A 315 -4.94 3.35 22.59
N ILE A 316 -6.20 3.30 22.16
CA ILE A 316 -7.10 4.45 22.15
C ILE A 316 -7.17 5.11 23.51
N GLN A 317 -7.47 4.33 24.56
CA GLN A 317 -7.60 4.87 25.91
C GLN A 317 -6.31 5.47 26.45
N LYS A 318 -5.17 4.86 26.17
CA LYS A 318 -3.87 5.34 26.68
C LYS A 318 -3.44 6.65 26.01
N LEU A 319 -3.63 6.78 24.70
CA LEU A 319 -3.24 7.97 23.96
C LEU A 319 -4.12 9.19 24.29
N THR A 320 -5.40 8.99 24.51
CA THR A 320 -6.35 10.10 24.78
C THR A 320 -6.17 10.74 26.16
N LYS A 321 -5.60 10.02 27.14
CA LYS A 321 -5.41 10.53 28.51
C LYS A 321 -4.45 11.72 28.63
N HIS A 322 -3.54 11.90 27.69
CA HIS A 322 -2.44 12.87 27.80
C HIS A 322 -2.61 14.11 26.91
N VAL A 323 -3.79 14.30 26.34
CA VAL A 323 -4.06 15.45 25.45
C VAL A 323 -4.45 16.68 26.27
N ASN A 324 -3.62 17.73 26.21
CA ASN A 324 -3.84 18.98 26.96
C ASN A 324 -3.80 20.25 26.08
N SER A 325 -3.54 20.12 24.79
CA SER A 325 -3.41 21.26 23.87
C SER A 325 -3.85 20.91 22.46
N LYS A 326 -4.10 21.92 21.61
CA LYS A 326 -4.44 21.73 20.19
C LYS A 326 -3.36 20.93 19.45
N ARG A 327 -2.05 21.24 19.63
CA ARG A 327 -0.96 20.46 19.06
C ARG A 327 -0.92 19.04 19.59
N GLY A 328 -1.15 18.86 20.90
CA GLY A 328 -1.27 17.54 21.51
C GLY A 328 -2.41 16.73 20.93
N ALA A 329 -3.54 17.37 20.59
CA ALA A 329 -4.65 16.74 19.92
C ALA A 329 -4.31 16.31 18.49
N GLU A 330 -3.64 17.16 17.71
CA GLU A 330 -3.18 16.82 16.35
C GLU A 330 -2.19 15.65 16.37
N LEU A 331 -1.22 15.65 17.30
CA LEU A 331 -0.28 14.53 17.49
C LEU A 331 -0.97 13.24 17.97
N CYS A 332 -1.97 13.37 18.84
CA CYS A 332 -2.76 12.23 19.29
C CYS A 332 -3.53 11.60 18.12
N ILE A 333 -4.17 12.39 17.26
CA ILE A 333 -4.86 11.90 16.05
C ILE A 333 -3.86 11.20 15.12
N ALA A 334 -2.69 11.79 14.90
CA ALA A 334 -1.61 11.20 14.10
C ALA A 334 -1.16 9.85 14.67
N ALA A 335 -0.89 9.78 15.97
CA ALA A 335 -0.49 8.55 16.65
C ALA A 335 -1.59 7.47 16.61
N LEU A 336 -2.85 7.86 16.83
CA LEU A 336 -3.99 6.93 16.79
C LEU A 336 -4.12 6.25 15.43
N VAL A 337 -4.13 7.02 14.34
CA VAL A 337 -4.26 6.44 12.99
C VAL A 337 -3.01 5.64 12.62
N SER A 338 -1.83 6.09 13.01
CA SER A 338 -0.56 5.38 12.76
C SER A 338 -0.56 3.99 13.42
N ILE A 339 -0.91 3.92 14.70
CA ILE A 339 -0.93 2.66 15.44
C ILE A 339 -2.09 1.78 14.95
N ALA A 340 -3.26 2.34 14.68
CA ALA A 340 -4.36 1.60 14.10
C ALA A 340 -3.97 0.99 12.74
N ASN A 341 -3.22 1.73 11.92
CA ASN A 341 -2.74 1.23 10.64
C ASN A 341 -1.68 0.14 10.81
N PHE A 342 -0.76 0.30 11.74
CA PHE A 342 0.16 -0.78 12.11
C PHE A 342 -0.60 -2.06 12.51
N CYS A 343 -1.70 -1.92 13.27
CA CYS A 343 -2.52 -3.05 13.71
C CYS A 343 -3.43 -3.62 12.62
N THR A 344 -3.79 -2.86 11.60
CA THR A 344 -4.76 -3.30 10.57
C THR A 344 -4.13 -3.61 9.23
N ALA A 345 -2.87 -3.20 9.01
CA ALA A 345 -2.18 -3.26 7.73
C ALA A 345 -3.01 -2.69 6.55
N ASN A 346 -3.96 -1.79 6.89
CA ASN A 346 -4.87 -1.19 5.91
C ASN A 346 -5.23 0.24 6.33
N ASN A 347 -4.79 1.21 5.54
CA ASN A 347 -4.96 2.62 5.81
C ASN A 347 -6.45 3.05 5.89
N THR A 348 -7.31 2.54 5.01
CA THR A 348 -8.74 2.86 5.01
C THR A 348 -9.43 2.33 6.26
N ILE A 349 -9.16 1.09 6.66
CA ILE A 349 -9.71 0.50 7.89
C ILE A 349 -9.22 1.27 9.11
N ALA A 350 -7.94 1.62 9.16
CA ALA A 350 -7.38 2.43 10.26
C ALA A 350 -8.12 3.76 10.40
N ILE A 351 -8.31 4.49 9.29
CA ILE A 351 -9.04 5.77 9.29
C ILE A 351 -10.49 5.59 9.77
N ILE A 352 -11.21 4.60 9.26
CA ILE A 352 -12.61 4.34 9.64
C ILE A 352 -12.71 3.99 11.14
N THR A 353 -11.75 3.20 11.64
CA THR A 353 -11.76 2.74 13.04
C THR A 353 -11.54 3.89 14.03
N VAL A 354 -10.57 4.76 13.77
CA VAL A 354 -10.23 5.85 14.69
C VAL A 354 -10.88 7.18 14.34
N GLY A 355 -11.48 7.30 13.15
CA GLY A 355 -12.04 8.53 12.63
C GLY A 355 -13.10 9.19 13.52
N PRO A 356 -14.09 8.48 14.05
CA PRO A 356 -15.07 9.04 14.99
C PRO A 356 -14.39 9.64 16.22
N LEU A 357 -13.45 8.92 16.82
CA LEU A 357 -12.71 9.40 17.98
C LEU A 357 -11.81 10.61 17.63
N ALA A 358 -11.18 10.60 16.47
CA ALA A 358 -10.41 11.75 15.98
C ALA A 358 -11.30 13.00 15.82
N ASN A 359 -12.55 12.83 15.37
CA ASN A 359 -13.53 13.92 15.29
C ASN A 359 -13.92 14.46 16.68
N ASP A 360 -14.09 13.59 17.67
CA ASP A 360 -14.38 13.99 19.05
C ASP A 360 -13.21 14.77 19.65
N ILE A 361 -11.97 14.27 19.47
CA ILE A 361 -10.73 14.96 19.88
C ILE A 361 -10.62 16.31 19.17
N ALA A 362 -10.80 16.35 17.84
CA ALA A 362 -10.74 17.58 17.07
C ALA A 362 -11.76 18.61 17.54
N THR A 363 -12.99 18.19 17.82
CA THR A 363 -14.06 19.06 18.34
C THR A 363 -13.72 19.59 19.73
N ARG A 364 -13.28 18.72 20.64
CA ARG A 364 -12.93 19.09 22.03
C ARG A 364 -11.78 20.10 22.12
N TYR A 365 -10.76 19.93 21.28
CA TYR A 365 -9.56 20.78 21.29
C TYR A 365 -9.54 21.83 20.18
N ARG A 366 -10.68 22.04 19.49
CA ARG A 366 -10.87 23.03 18.42
C ARG A 366 -9.86 22.90 17.28
N VAL A 367 -9.50 21.66 16.93
CA VAL A 367 -8.75 21.36 15.70
C VAL A 367 -9.69 21.49 14.51
N ASP A 368 -9.26 22.15 13.44
CA ASP A 368 -10.05 22.26 12.21
C ASP A 368 -10.31 20.85 11.62
N LYS A 369 -11.55 20.56 11.28
CA LYS A 369 -11.97 19.25 10.75
C LYS A 369 -11.21 18.86 9.48
N ARG A 370 -10.87 19.85 8.66
CA ARG A 370 -10.08 19.67 7.42
C ARG A 370 -8.63 19.27 7.75
N LYS A 371 -8.06 19.87 8.79
CA LYS A 371 -6.72 19.51 9.31
C LYS A 371 -6.75 18.11 9.93
N SER A 372 -7.76 17.77 10.70
CA SER A 372 -7.95 16.43 11.27
C SER A 372 -8.06 15.36 10.15
N ALA A 373 -8.87 15.61 9.12
CA ALA A 373 -8.98 14.72 7.96
C ALA A 373 -7.62 14.56 7.22
N SER A 374 -6.89 15.68 7.07
CA SER A 374 -5.54 15.66 6.48
C SER A 374 -4.57 14.81 7.31
N ILE A 375 -4.57 14.95 8.63
CA ILE A 375 -3.70 14.17 9.54
C ILE A 375 -4.04 12.68 9.45
N LEU A 376 -5.33 12.32 9.52
CA LEU A 376 -5.78 10.93 9.41
C LEU A 376 -5.27 10.28 8.10
N ASP A 377 -5.49 10.95 6.98
CA ASP A 377 -5.11 10.45 5.68
C ASP A 377 -3.57 10.40 5.51
N THR A 378 -2.87 11.49 5.82
CA THR A 378 -1.43 11.56 5.61
C THR A 378 -0.68 10.55 6.46
N PHE A 379 -0.96 10.45 7.76
CA PHE A 379 -0.26 9.52 8.63
C PHE A 379 -0.63 8.06 8.36
N SER A 380 -1.85 7.78 7.91
CA SER A 380 -2.19 6.43 7.46
C SER A 380 -1.39 6.04 6.21
N CYS A 381 -1.25 6.93 5.23
CA CYS A 381 -0.44 6.70 4.03
C CYS A 381 1.06 6.54 4.35
N VAL A 382 1.60 7.37 5.27
CA VAL A 382 3.00 7.24 5.74
C VAL A 382 3.26 5.84 6.30
N ILE A 383 2.42 5.40 7.24
CA ILE A 383 2.60 4.10 7.88
C ILE A 383 2.37 2.95 6.88
N GLN A 384 1.30 3.02 6.09
CA GLN A 384 1.02 2.00 5.07
C GLN A 384 2.17 1.86 4.06
N GLY A 385 2.83 2.98 3.73
CA GLY A 385 3.98 2.98 2.84
C GLY A 385 5.23 2.32 3.42
N ILE A 386 5.37 2.26 4.75
CA ILE A 386 6.58 1.77 5.41
C ILE A 386 6.43 0.33 5.93
N ILE A 387 5.21 -0.11 6.27
CA ILE A 387 5.00 -1.44 6.85
C ILE A 387 5.29 -2.55 5.84
N PRO A 388 6.16 -3.53 6.18
CA PRO A 388 6.58 -4.58 5.24
C PRO A 388 5.48 -5.59 4.90
N TYR A 389 4.45 -5.69 5.71
CA TYR A 389 3.30 -6.60 5.54
C TYR A 389 2.04 -5.91 5.02
N GLY A 390 2.13 -4.65 4.62
CA GLY A 390 1.05 -3.93 3.94
C GLY A 390 0.87 -4.43 2.51
N ALA A 391 -0.36 -4.42 2.00
CA ALA A 391 -0.68 -4.94 0.68
C ALA A 391 0.18 -4.32 -0.44
N GLN A 392 0.40 -3.01 -0.39
CA GLN A 392 1.21 -2.28 -1.37
C GLN A 392 2.65 -2.77 -1.39
N MET A 393 3.25 -2.92 -0.21
CA MET A 393 4.62 -3.38 -0.09
C MET A 393 4.78 -4.84 -0.51
N LEU A 394 3.85 -5.70 -0.10
CA LEU A 394 3.87 -7.12 -0.47
C LEU A 394 3.76 -7.32 -1.98
N ILE A 395 2.83 -6.60 -2.64
CA ILE A 395 2.67 -6.73 -4.09
C ILE A 395 3.86 -6.14 -4.85
N ALA A 396 4.40 -5.00 -4.42
CA ALA A 396 5.60 -4.41 -5.01
C ALA A 396 6.80 -5.37 -4.91
N ALA A 397 7.04 -5.92 -3.72
CA ALA A 397 8.11 -6.88 -3.47
C ALA A 397 7.96 -8.14 -4.33
N LYS A 398 6.74 -8.68 -4.43
CA LYS A 398 6.47 -9.87 -5.25
C LYS A 398 6.68 -9.63 -6.74
N LEU A 399 6.16 -8.52 -7.27
CA LEU A 399 6.31 -8.17 -8.70
C LEU A 399 7.77 -7.90 -9.08
N ALA A 400 8.56 -7.37 -8.15
CA ALA A 400 9.99 -7.14 -8.34
C ALA A 400 10.87 -8.34 -7.91
N SER A 401 10.30 -9.42 -7.37
CA SER A 401 11.04 -10.55 -6.79
C SER A 401 12.03 -10.14 -5.71
N LEU A 402 11.62 -9.22 -4.83
CA LEU A 402 12.41 -8.64 -3.75
C LEU A 402 11.82 -8.95 -2.37
N SER A 403 12.65 -8.82 -1.32
CA SER A 403 12.14 -8.71 0.05
C SER A 403 11.47 -7.35 0.27
N PRO A 404 10.32 -7.29 0.98
CA PRO A 404 9.75 -6.00 1.39
C PRO A 404 10.74 -5.09 2.11
N LEU A 405 11.64 -5.65 2.91
CA LEU A 405 12.60 -4.90 3.70
C LEU A 405 13.67 -4.21 2.84
N SER A 406 14.10 -4.83 1.73
CA SER A 406 15.05 -4.18 0.82
C SER A 406 14.48 -2.95 0.11
N ILE A 407 13.15 -2.87 -0.03
CA ILE A 407 12.50 -1.71 -0.63
C ILE A 407 12.36 -0.55 0.37
N ILE A 408 12.19 -0.86 1.68
CA ILE A 408 11.97 0.14 2.73
C ILE A 408 13.09 1.19 2.78
N GLU A 409 14.33 0.80 2.53
CA GLU A 409 15.49 1.70 2.52
C GLU A 409 15.36 2.84 1.49
N TYR A 410 14.56 2.63 0.45
CA TYR A 410 14.40 3.54 -0.69
C TYR A 410 13.04 4.26 -0.72
N LEU A 411 12.27 4.21 0.37
CA LEU A 411 10.96 4.85 0.47
C LEU A 411 11.07 6.34 0.84
N TYR A 412 11.76 7.10 0.00
CA TYR A 412 12.03 8.52 0.29
C TYR A 412 10.76 9.37 0.40
N TYR A 413 9.74 9.13 -0.46
CA TYR A 413 8.51 9.92 -0.39
C TYR A 413 7.67 9.65 0.86
N PRO A 414 7.38 8.40 1.27
CA PRO A 414 6.70 8.14 2.54
C PRO A 414 7.38 8.76 3.75
N VAL A 415 8.72 8.74 3.79
CA VAL A 415 9.50 9.37 4.88
C VAL A 415 9.41 10.90 4.79
N ALA A 416 9.61 11.47 3.60
CA ALA A 416 9.53 12.91 3.40
C ALA A 416 8.17 13.48 3.79
N ILE A 417 7.05 12.88 3.31
CA ILE A 417 5.71 13.35 3.66
C ILE A 417 5.45 13.23 5.16
N GLY A 418 5.98 12.20 5.84
CA GLY A 418 5.90 12.06 7.30
C GLY A 418 6.58 13.22 8.03
N ILE A 419 7.78 13.60 7.58
CA ILE A 419 8.53 14.74 8.12
C ILE A 419 7.74 16.04 7.89
N PHE A 420 7.28 16.30 6.67
CA PHE A 420 6.51 17.51 6.36
C PHE A 420 5.18 17.58 7.11
N ALA A 421 4.52 16.43 7.33
CA ALA A 421 3.29 16.34 8.11
C ALA A 421 3.55 16.67 9.59
N LEU A 422 4.62 16.15 10.20
CA LEU A 422 5.04 16.51 11.55
C LEU A 422 5.39 18.01 11.64
N LEU A 423 6.19 18.53 10.72
CA LEU A 423 6.50 19.95 10.66
C LEU A 423 5.24 20.80 10.52
N SER A 424 4.25 20.37 9.76
CA SER A 424 2.96 21.05 9.62
C SER A 424 2.22 21.18 10.95
N ILE A 425 2.33 20.20 11.85
CA ILE A 425 1.74 20.23 13.19
C ILE A 425 2.53 21.19 14.09
N PHE A 426 3.87 21.06 14.13
CA PHE A 426 4.72 21.87 15.00
C PHE A 426 4.73 23.35 14.60
N LEU A 427 4.78 23.66 13.31
CA LEU A 427 4.79 25.02 12.77
C LEU A 427 3.38 25.64 12.63
N ARG A 428 2.33 24.87 12.93
CA ARG A 428 0.93 25.27 12.71
C ARG A 428 0.69 25.69 11.26
N TYR A 429 1.10 24.85 10.34
CA TYR A 429 0.94 25.08 8.90
C TYR A 429 -0.07 24.12 8.30
N PRO A 430 -0.92 24.54 7.36
CA PRO A 430 -1.16 25.94 6.95
C PRO A 430 -1.92 26.72 8.04
N ARG A 431 -1.50 27.96 8.31
CA ARG A 431 -2.03 28.81 9.42
C ARG A 431 -3.56 28.97 9.39
N ARG A 432 -4.16 28.91 8.19
CA ARG A 432 -5.61 29.03 8.00
C ARG A 432 -6.39 27.88 8.64
N TYR A 433 -5.80 26.73 8.87
CA TYR A 433 -6.42 25.50 9.38
C TYR A 433 -5.82 25.03 10.71
N SER A 434 -4.87 25.77 11.25
CA SER A 434 -4.17 25.42 12.50
C SER A 434 -4.69 26.16 13.72
#